data_f1503d6fa274d87a067c2753e3585408
#
_entry.id   f1503d6fa274d87a067c2753e3585408
#
_cell.length_a   1.000
_cell.length_b   1.000
_cell.length_c   1.000
_cell.angle_alpha   90.00
_cell.angle_beta   90.00
_cell.angle_gamma   90.00
#
_symmetry.space_group_name_H-M   'P 1'
#
loop_
_entity.id
_entity.type
_entity.pdbx_description
1 polymer ?
#
loop_
_entity_poly.entity_id
_entity_poly.type
_entity_poly.pdbx_seq_one_letter_code
_entity_poly.pdbx_strand_id
1 'polypeptide(L)'
;MPVEIEPWEGIKNAYQHGPISKQVLKLKPFYTYRGLHMLEEESEDCQNLNIWAPKGGAEKKPVFVWIHGGGFFGGNAFEEYSFEGANLARHGDIIFVSINHRLNILGHLNLDQYGEEFKDSPNVGIADLVVAMKWINENIAAFGGDPENVTICGHSGGGGKVQCLFQLKDAAPYFQRGIVLSGARSDEAY
;
A
#
# COMPACT_ATOMS: atom_id res chain seq x y z
N MET A 1 -11.64 4.13 -11.84
CA MET A 1 -10.15 4.19 -11.80
C MET A 1 -9.72 5.17 -10.70
N PRO A 2 -8.54 5.03 -10.08
CA PRO A 2 -8.01 6.06 -9.19
C PRO A 2 -7.78 7.36 -9.98
N VAL A 3 -7.90 8.49 -9.30
CA VAL A 3 -7.59 9.81 -9.86
C VAL A 3 -6.28 10.34 -9.30
N GLU A 4 -5.58 11.14 -10.06
CA GLU A 4 -4.36 11.80 -9.59
C GLU A 4 -4.70 12.81 -8.48
N ILE A 5 -3.81 12.92 -7.50
CA ILE A 5 -4.00 13.85 -6.38
C ILE A 5 -3.59 15.24 -6.84
N GLU A 6 -4.47 16.22 -6.62
CA GLU A 6 -4.13 17.62 -6.84
C GLU A 6 -3.00 18.05 -5.90
N PRO A 7 -1.98 18.74 -6.41
CA PRO A 7 -0.93 19.30 -5.58
C PRO A 7 -1.50 20.26 -4.52
N TRP A 8 -0.91 20.25 -3.33
CA TRP A 8 -1.31 21.21 -2.29
C TRP A 8 -0.15 22.15 -1.95
N GLU A 9 -0.49 23.34 -1.48
CA GLU A 9 0.46 24.29 -0.95
C GLU A 9 0.48 24.27 0.59
N GLY A 10 1.64 24.58 1.17
CA GLY A 10 1.81 24.67 2.61
C GLY A 10 1.99 23.31 3.30
N ILE A 11 1.66 23.27 4.60
CA ILE A 11 1.84 22.10 5.46
C ILE A 11 0.53 21.34 5.58
N LYS A 12 0.54 20.06 5.17
CA LYS A 12 -0.56 19.13 5.41
C LYS A 12 -0.32 18.40 6.73
N ASN A 13 -1.28 18.48 7.65
CA ASN A 13 -1.20 17.74 8.90
C ASN A 13 -1.37 16.23 8.65
N ALA A 14 -0.43 15.43 9.17
CA ALA A 14 -0.41 13.98 9.03
C ALA A 14 -0.13 13.32 10.41
N TYR A 15 -0.90 13.72 11.43
CA TYR A 15 -0.74 13.23 12.80
C TYR A 15 -1.58 11.98 13.10
N GLN A 16 -2.46 11.59 12.21
CA GLN A 16 -3.35 10.44 12.35
C GLN A 16 -3.29 9.59 11.08
N HIS A 17 -3.50 8.30 11.22
CA HIS A 17 -3.69 7.41 10.08
C HIS A 17 -4.97 7.81 9.33
N GLY A 18 -4.93 7.69 8.01
CA GLY A 18 -6.11 7.87 7.18
C GLY A 18 -7.08 6.69 7.29
N PRO A 19 -8.31 6.84 6.72
CA PRO A 19 -9.30 5.77 6.74
C PRO A 19 -8.79 4.51 6.02
N ILE A 20 -9.33 3.36 6.42
CA ILE A 20 -9.10 2.07 5.78
C ILE A 20 -10.25 1.72 4.83
N SER A 21 -10.01 0.78 3.91
CA SER A 21 -11.07 0.25 3.05
C SER A 21 -12.17 -0.40 3.89
N LYS A 22 -13.43 -0.17 3.53
CA LYS A 22 -14.57 -0.87 4.15
C LYS A 22 -14.42 -2.37 3.99
N GLN A 23 -14.61 -3.11 5.07
CA GLN A 23 -14.35 -4.55 5.16
C GLN A 23 -15.56 -5.30 5.72
N VAL A 24 -16.06 -6.27 4.95
CA VAL A 24 -17.22 -7.09 5.35
C VAL A 24 -16.86 -8.09 6.45
N LEU A 25 -15.62 -8.56 6.47
CA LEU A 25 -15.14 -9.57 7.41
C LEU A 25 -14.04 -8.97 8.30
N LYS A 26 -14.43 -8.54 9.48
CA LYS A 26 -13.50 -8.48 10.60
C LYS A 26 -13.21 -9.94 11.01
N LEU A 27 -12.28 -10.58 10.31
CA LEU A 27 -11.78 -11.91 10.68
C LEU A 27 -11.04 -11.79 11.99
N LYS A 28 -11.79 -11.85 13.07
CA LYS A 28 -11.38 -11.52 14.44
C LYS A 28 -10.81 -12.67 15.17
N PRO A 29 -10.42 -13.77 15.07
CA PRO A 29 -9.87 -14.49 16.22
C PRO A 29 -8.35 -14.62 16.25
N PHE A 30 -7.64 -14.52 15.15
CA PHE A 30 -6.21 -14.84 15.16
C PHE A 30 -5.29 -13.63 15.38
N TYR A 31 -5.81 -12.43 15.24
CA TYR A 31 -5.00 -11.21 15.22
C TYR A 31 -5.35 -10.23 16.35
N THR A 32 -6.03 -10.72 17.39
CA THR A 32 -6.53 -9.91 18.52
C THR A 32 -5.47 -9.42 19.51
N TYR A 33 -4.22 -9.32 19.13
CA TYR A 33 -3.24 -8.60 19.95
C TYR A 33 -3.45 -7.08 19.99
N ARG A 34 -4.67 -6.58 19.65
CA ARG A 34 -4.84 -5.24 19.11
C ARG A 34 -5.96 -4.49 19.77
N GLY A 35 -5.57 -3.70 20.73
CA GLY A 35 -6.41 -2.61 21.23
C GLY A 35 -6.60 -1.46 20.21
N LEU A 36 -5.95 -1.49 19.06
CA LEU A 36 -5.96 -0.41 18.07
C LEU A 36 -7.09 -0.51 17.04
N HIS A 37 -7.63 -1.69 16.76
CA HIS A 37 -8.74 -1.89 15.82
C HIS A 37 -10.05 -1.15 16.17
N MET A 38 -10.17 -0.66 17.37
CA MET A 38 -11.36 0.07 17.80
C MET A 38 -11.38 1.53 17.33
N LEU A 39 -10.31 1.99 16.70
CA LEU A 39 -10.13 3.38 16.25
C LEU A 39 -9.99 3.51 14.74
N GLU A 40 -10.17 2.43 13.98
CA GLU A 40 -10.06 2.44 12.53
C GLU A 40 -11.35 3.03 11.93
N GLU A 41 -11.21 4.16 11.29
CA GLU A 41 -12.26 4.72 10.45
C GLU A 41 -12.29 3.99 9.12
N GLU A 42 -13.46 3.48 8.72
CA GLU A 42 -13.67 2.84 7.43
C GLU A 42 -14.33 3.83 6.46
N SER A 43 -13.74 3.97 5.27
CA SER A 43 -14.26 4.85 4.23
C SER A 43 -14.08 4.24 2.83
N GLU A 44 -14.83 4.74 1.86
CA GLU A 44 -14.54 4.49 0.44
C GLU A 44 -13.36 5.35 -0.03
N ASP A 45 -13.13 6.50 0.60
CA ASP A 45 -11.93 7.32 0.46
C ASP A 45 -10.82 6.78 1.39
N CYS A 46 -10.26 5.64 0.99
CA CYS A 46 -9.30 4.88 1.78
C CYS A 46 -7.90 4.80 1.14
N GLN A 47 -7.70 5.45 0.01
CA GLN A 47 -6.40 5.48 -0.67
C GLN A 47 -5.49 6.48 0.03
N ASN A 48 -4.66 5.99 0.91
CA ASN A 48 -3.68 6.79 1.65
C ASN A 48 -2.41 5.98 1.92
N LEU A 49 -1.38 6.67 2.38
CA LEU A 49 -0.13 6.04 2.79
C LEU A 49 0.44 6.74 4.03
N ASN A 50 1.28 6.02 4.75
CA ASN A 50 2.02 6.52 5.90
C ASN A 50 3.52 6.48 5.58
N ILE A 51 4.26 7.50 6.01
CA ILE A 51 5.71 7.61 5.78
C ILE A 51 6.41 7.82 7.12
N TRP A 52 7.42 7.01 7.38
CA TRP A 52 8.35 7.18 8.48
C TRP A 52 9.74 7.48 7.93
N ALA A 53 10.25 8.65 8.26
CA ALA A 53 11.55 9.12 7.84
C ALA A 53 12.43 9.44 9.06
N PRO A 54 13.71 9.05 9.08
CA PRO A 54 14.65 9.44 10.12
C PRO A 54 14.86 10.96 10.11
N LYS A 55 14.91 11.60 11.30
CA LYS A 55 15.22 13.01 11.41
C LYS A 55 16.68 13.28 11.04
N GLY A 56 16.91 14.31 10.21
CA GLY A 56 18.25 14.87 9.96
C GLY A 56 19.22 13.93 9.26
N GLY A 57 18.72 12.93 8.56
CA GLY A 57 19.55 12.00 7.81
C GLY A 57 20.05 12.55 6.48
N ALA A 58 21.00 11.83 5.86
CA ALA A 58 21.45 12.09 4.51
C ALA A 58 20.27 11.98 3.52
N GLU A 59 20.35 12.71 2.43
CA GLU A 59 19.45 12.54 1.29
C GLU A 59 19.69 11.18 0.60
N LYS A 60 18.73 10.74 -0.21
CA LYS A 60 18.78 9.50 -0.99
C LYS A 60 18.84 8.22 -0.14
N LYS A 61 18.02 8.16 0.91
CA LYS A 61 17.84 6.93 1.68
C LYS A 61 17.08 5.89 0.89
N PRO A 62 17.40 4.59 1.07
CA PRO A 62 16.59 3.51 0.53
C PRO A 62 15.12 3.64 0.97
N VAL A 63 14.20 3.35 0.08
CA VAL A 63 12.76 3.37 0.34
C VAL A 63 12.24 1.94 0.43
N PHE A 64 11.56 1.62 1.52
CA PHE A 64 10.92 0.33 1.72
C PHE A 64 9.41 0.51 1.79
N VAL A 65 8.71 -0.05 0.82
CA VAL A 65 7.24 0.07 0.70
C VAL A 65 6.58 -1.23 1.12
N TRP A 66 5.75 -1.15 2.15
CA TRP A 66 4.99 -2.27 2.67
C TRP A 66 3.59 -2.31 2.09
N ILE A 67 3.21 -3.50 1.58
CA ILE A 67 1.87 -3.82 1.09
C ILE A 67 1.30 -4.92 1.98
N HIS A 68 0.25 -4.57 2.73
CA HIS A 68 -0.35 -5.46 3.74
C HIS A 68 -1.01 -6.71 3.15
N GLY A 69 -1.16 -7.73 3.98
CA GLY A 69 -1.81 -9.00 3.68
C GLY A 69 -3.34 -8.94 3.73
N GLY A 70 -3.94 -10.06 4.18
CA GLY A 70 -5.41 -10.18 4.25
C GLY A 70 -6.08 -10.56 2.94
N GLY A 71 -5.34 -11.23 2.05
CA GLY A 71 -5.81 -11.53 0.68
C GLY A 71 -5.99 -10.24 -0.12
N PHE A 72 -7.11 -10.18 -0.83
CA PHE A 72 -7.59 -8.99 -1.51
C PHE A 72 -8.87 -8.46 -0.84
N PHE A 73 -9.18 -8.95 0.38
CA PHE A 73 -10.48 -8.77 1.03
C PHE A 73 -10.43 -7.92 2.29
N GLY A 74 -9.32 -7.90 2.99
CA GLY A 74 -9.20 -7.22 4.28
C GLY A 74 -7.76 -6.83 4.58
N GLY A 75 -7.56 -6.27 5.79
CA GLY A 75 -6.29 -5.76 6.26
C GLY A 75 -6.12 -4.25 6.04
N ASN A 76 -5.06 -3.70 6.57
CA ASN A 76 -4.69 -2.30 6.37
C ASN A 76 -3.20 -2.05 6.64
N ALA A 77 -2.77 -0.82 6.38
CA ALA A 77 -1.37 -0.41 6.43
C ALA A 77 -0.78 -0.30 7.85
N PHE A 78 -1.58 -0.42 8.91
CA PHE A 78 -1.17 -0.24 10.30
C PHE A 78 -1.84 -1.23 11.27
N GLU A 79 -2.43 -2.30 10.75
CA GLU A 79 -3.13 -3.30 11.57
C GLU A 79 -2.21 -4.10 12.51
N GLU A 80 -0.93 -4.14 12.27
CA GLU A 80 0.08 -4.83 13.08
C GLU A 80 1.11 -3.85 13.63
N TYR A 81 1.58 -4.06 14.86
CA TYR A 81 2.71 -3.29 15.40
C TYR A 81 3.97 -3.38 14.54
N SER A 82 4.13 -4.48 13.81
CA SER A 82 5.24 -4.67 12.86
C SER A 82 5.14 -3.81 11.61
N PHE A 83 3.96 -3.22 11.33
CA PHE A 83 3.76 -2.31 10.21
C PHE A 83 3.99 -0.84 10.60
N GLU A 84 4.24 -0.59 11.89
CA GLU A 84 4.69 0.71 12.37
C GLU A 84 6.17 0.89 12.03
N GLY A 85 6.46 1.79 11.11
CA GLY A 85 7.76 1.89 10.45
C GLY A 85 8.87 2.58 11.27
N ALA A 86 8.57 3.15 12.46
CA ALA A 86 9.52 3.98 13.19
C ALA A 86 10.81 3.24 13.57
N ASN A 87 10.70 1.97 13.98
CA ASN A 87 11.87 1.18 14.34
C ASN A 87 12.72 0.87 13.11
N LEU A 88 12.09 0.47 12.01
CA LEU A 88 12.80 0.14 10.78
C LEU A 88 13.46 1.39 10.17
N ALA A 89 12.74 2.51 10.15
CA ALA A 89 13.29 3.78 9.70
C ALA A 89 14.49 4.24 10.55
N ARG A 90 14.36 4.15 11.89
CA ARG A 90 15.40 4.62 12.82
C ARG A 90 16.67 3.75 12.78
N HIS A 91 16.52 2.43 12.80
CA HIS A 91 17.65 1.51 12.90
C HIS A 91 18.21 1.07 11.55
N GLY A 92 17.36 1.07 10.51
CA GLY A 92 17.77 0.76 9.15
C GLY A 92 18.24 1.96 8.34
N ASP A 93 18.05 3.16 8.87
CA ASP A 93 18.32 4.43 8.16
C ASP A 93 17.66 4.48 6.77
N ILE A 94 16.41 4.08 6.71
CA ILE A 94 15.60 3.99 5.49
C ILE A 94 14.31 4.82 5.61
N ILE A 95 13.69 5.12 4.50
CA ILE A 95 12.30 5.59 4.47
C ILE A 95 11.39 4.37 4.41
N PHE A 96 10.51 4.23 5.40
CA PHE A 96 9.48 3.20 5.40
C PHE A 96 8.14 3.79 4.98
N VAL A 97 7.45 3.13 4.07
CA VAL A 97 6.13 3.54 3.59
C VAL A 97 5.17 2.36 3.71
N SER A 98 3.95 2.59 4.23
CA SER A 98 2.87 1.60 4.18
C SER A 98 1.66 2.18 3.45
N ILE A 99 0.97 1.36 2.65
CA ILE A 99 -0.08 1.80 1.74
C ILE A 99 -1.43 1.18 2.11
N ASN A 100 -2.49 2.00 2.15
CA ASN A 100 -3.88 1.59 2.10
C ASN A 100 -4.43 1.73 0.67
N HIS A 101 -5.25 0.79 0.26
CA HIS A 101 -5.88 0.75 -1.05
C HIS A 101 -7.26 0.11 -0.97
N ARG A 102 -8.08 0.22 -2.00
CA ARG A 102 -9.39 -0.43 -2.05
C ARG A 102 -9.28 -1.94 -2.07
N LEU A 103 -10.16 -2.59 -1.33
CA LEU A 103 -10.21 -4.03 -1.13
C LEU A 103 -11.60 -4.57 -1.47
N ASN A 104 -11.74 -5.88 -1.48
CA ASN A 104 -12.99 -6.61 -1.68
C ASN A 104 -13.80 -6.09 -2.88
N ILE A 105 -15.11 -5.91 -2.73
CA ILE A 105 -15.97 -5.43 -3.82
C ILE A 105 -15.59 -4.01 -4.28
N LEU A 106 -15.02 -3.16 -3.43
CA LEU A 106 -14.60 -1.80 -3.80
C LEU A 106 -13.36 -1.80 -4.69
N GLY A 107 -12.51 -2.82 -4.56
CA GLY A 107 -11.27 -2.94 -5.30
C GLY A 107 -11.30 -3.93 -6.46
N HIS A 108 -12.25 -4.90 -6.45
CA HIS A 108 -12.16 -6.08 -7.30
C HIS A 108 -13.50 -6.58 -7.88
N LEU A 109 -14.58 -5.80 -7.77
CA LEU A 109 -15.85 -6.16 -8.38
C LEU A 109 -15.78 -6.03 -9.90
N ASN A 110 -16.04 -7.13 -10.60
CA ASN A 110 -16.12 -7.11 -12.06
C ASN A 110 -17.44 -6.51 -12.53
N LEU A 111 -17.39 -5.38 -13.19
CA LEU A 111 -18.51 -4.64 -13.76
C LEU A 111 -18.36 -4.45 -15.27
N ASP A 112 -17.40 -5.12 -15.93
CA ASP A 112 -17.06 -4.91 -17.35
C ASP A 112 -18.27 -5.13 -18.29
N GLN A 113 -19.18 -6.04 -17.92
CA GLN A 113 -20.40 -6.31 -18.67
C GLN A 113 -21.42 -5.14 -18.72
N TYR A 114 -21.23 -4.11 -17.87
CA TYR A 114 -22.17 -2.97 -17.76
C TYR A 114 -21.75 -1.75 -18.58
N GLY A 115 -20.57 -1.77 -19.19
CA GLY A 115 -20.10 -0.71 -20.07
C GLY A 115 -18.58 -0.61 -20.15
N GLU A 116 -18.09 0.02 -21.23
CA GLU A 116 -16.65 0.18 -21.49
C GLU A 116 -15.95 0.98 -20.38
N GLU A 117 -16.66 1.90 -19.72
CA GLU A 117 -16.17 2.67 -18.58
C GLU A 117 -15.82 1.80 -17.36
N PHE A 118 -16.35 0.56 -17.29
CA PHE A 118 -16.13 -0.38 -16.19
C PHE A 118 -15.12 -1.50 -16.52
N LYS A 119 -14.52 -1.52 -17.70
CA LYS A 119 -13.64 -2.61 -18.14
C LYS A 119 -12.48 -2.92 -17.20
N ASP A 120 -11.98 -1.91 -16.47
CA ASP A 120 -10.87 -2.05 -15.54
C ASP A 120 -11.33 -2.26 -14.08
N SER A 121 -12.63 -2.35 -13.85
CA SER A 121 -13.21 -2.45 -12.50
C SER A 121 -12.70 -3.62 -11.65
N PRO A 122 -12.35 -4.81 -12.20
CA PRO A 122 -11.82 -5.91 -11.41
C PRO A 122 -10.45 -5.63 -10.80
N ASN A 123 -9.73 -4.62 -11.31
CA ASN A 123 -8.34 -4.35 -10.98
C ASN A 123 -8.09 -3.00 -10.30
N VAL A 124 -9.16 -2.28 -9.91
CA VAL A 124 -8.99 -0.95 -9.31
C VAL A 124 -8.16 -0.95 -8.02
N GLY A 125 -8.25 -2.01 -7.20
CA GLY A 125 -7.40 -2.13 -6.01
C GLY A 125 -5.90 -2.25 -6.33
N ILE A 126 -5.56 -2.88 -7.46
CA ILE A 126 -4.17 -2.92 -7.95
C ILE A 126 -3.80 -1.59 -8.61
N ALA A 127 -4.71 -0.97 -9.34
CA ALA A 127 -4.49 0.36 -9.92
C ALA A 127 -4.23 1.43 -8.84
N ASP A 128 -4.86 1.33 -7.68
CA ASP A 128 -4.57 2.18 -6.51
C ASP A 128 -3.10 2.06 -6.08
N LEU A 129 -2.56 0.84 -6.06
CA LEU A 129 -1.15 0.61 -5.74
C LEU A 129 -0.21 1.20 -6.79
N VAL A 130 -0.57 1.12 -8.08
CA VAL A 130 0.23 1.74 -9.15
C VAL A 130 0.29 3.26 -8.96
N VAL A 131 -0.86 3.90 -8.68
CA VAL A 131 -0.92 5.34 -8.41
C VAL A 131 -0.14 5.72 -7.16
N ALA A 132 -0.23 4.91 -6.09
CA ALA A 132 0.57 5.13 -4.88
C ALA A 132 2.08 5.03 -5.17
N MET A 133 2.51 4.06 -5.98
CA MET A 133 3.91 3.91 -6.38
C MET A 133 4.39 5.09 -7.24
N LYS A 134 3.56 5.57 -8.16
CA LYS A 134 3.83 6.79 -8.93
C LYS A 134 4.02 7.99 -7.99
N TRP A 135 3.09 8.19 -7.06
CA TRP A 135 3.17 9.27 -6.09
C TRP A 135 4.45 9.19 -5.23
N ILE A 136 4.82 7.99 -4.77
CA ILE A 136 6.07 7.77 -4.02
C ILE A 136 7.27 8.19 -4.87
N ASN A 137 7.33 7.76 -6.12
CA ASN A 137 8.42 8.11 -7.03
C ASN A 137 8.57 9.62 -7.21
N GLU A 138 7.47 10.34 -7.36
CA GLU A 138 7.44 11.79 -7.58
C GLU A 138 7.74 12.61 -6.33
N ASN A 139 7.44 12.09 -5.13
CA ASN A 139 7.43 12.89 -3.90
C ASN A 139 8.40 12.43 -2.81
N ILE A 140 8.90 11.19 -2.85
CA ILE A 140 9.65 10.62 -1.72
C ILE A 140 10.99 11.32 -1.47
N ALA A 141 11.54 11.99 -2.47
CA ALA A 141 12.74 12.80 -2.32
C ALA A 141 12.55 13.96 -1.32
N ALA A 142 11.35 14.53 -1.22
CA ALA A 142 11.02 15.56 -0.23
C ALA A 142 11.07 15.03 1.21
N PHE A 143 11.01 13.71 1.41
CA PHE A 143 11.14 13.02 2.68
C PHE A 143 12.56 12.45 2.91
N GLY A 144 13.49 12.73 2.00
CA GLY A 144 14.86 12.23 2.04
C GLY A 144 15.07 10.85 1.41
N GLY A 145 14.06 10.31 0.72
CA GLY A 145 14.14 9.02 0.04
C GLY A 145 14.75 9.12 -1.36
N ASP A 146 15.25 7.98 -1.84
CA ASP A 146 15.76 7.81 -3.20
C ASP A 146 14.72 7.10 -4.07
N PRO A 147 14.07 7.79 -5.04
CA PRO A 147 13.12 7.17 -5.94
C PRO A 147 13.73 6.08 -6.85
N GLU A 148 15.06 6.08 -7.02
CA GLU A 148 15.78 5.06 -7.78
C GLU A 148 16.22 3.86 -6.91
N ASN A 149 15.86 3.85 -5.62
CA ASN A 149 16.21 2.79 -4.68
C ASN A 149 15.01 2.35 -3.85
N VAL A 150 13.95 1.94 -4.53
CA VAL A 150 12.66 1.51 -3.94
C VAL A 150 12.56 -0.02 -3.93
N THR A 151 12.29 -0.57 -2.77
CA THR A 151 11.97 -2.00 -2.58
C THR A 151 10.53 -2.12 -2.12
N ILE A 152 9.70 -2.84 -2.88
CA ILE A 152 8.34 -3.18 -2.47
C ILE A 152 8.35 -4.53 -1.74
N CYS A 153 7.59 -4.65 -0.68
CA CYS A 153 7.48 -5.89 0.11
C CYS A 153 6.04 -6.16 0.50
N GLY A 154 5.62 -7.41 0.43
CA GLY A 154 4.28 -7.79 0.89
C GLY A 154 4.24 -9.22 1.41
N HIS A 155 3.37 -9.44 2.39
CA HIS A 155 3.13 -10.74 2.99
C HIS A 155 1.75 -11.29 2.60
N SER A 156 1.65 -12.60 2.37
CA SER A 156 0.38 -13.27 2.03
C SER A 156 -0.27 -12.61 0.81
N GLY A 157 -1.50 -12.10 0.91
CA GLY A 157 -2.13 -11.33 -0.16
C GLY A 157 -1.33 -10.11 -0.61
N GLY A 158 -0.56 -9.48 0.29
CA GLY A 158 0.40 -8.42 -0.05
C GLY A 158 1.51 -8.92 -0.97
N GLY A 159 2.02 -10.15 -0.73
CA GLY A 159 2.96 -10.80 -1.63
C GLY A 159 2.37 -11.06 -3.01
N GLY A 160 1.10 -11.47 -3.08
CA GLY A 160 0.37 -11.60 -4.34
C GLY A 160 0.25 -10.26 -5.09
N LYS A 161 -0.01 -9.17 -4.36
CA LYS A 161 -0.06 -7.81 -4.93
C LYS A 161 1.30 -7.36 -5.47
N VAL A 162 2.40 -7.68 -4.76
CA VAL A 162 3.76 -7.46 -5.27
C VAL A 162 3.98 -8.20 -6.59
N GLN A 163 3.53 -9.46 -6.70
CA GLN A 163 3.61 -10.21 -7.96
C GLN A 163 2.80 -9.58 -9.08
N CYS A 164 1.60 -9.05 -8.78
CA CYS A 164 0.81 -8.30 -9.75
C CYS A 164 1.58 -7.07 -10.27
N LEU A 165 2.18 -6.29 -9.37
CA LEU A 165 2.96 -5.10 -9.74
C LEU A 165 4.16 -5.43 -10.64
N PHE A 166 4.83 -6.57 -10.42
CA PHE A 166 5.92 -7.03 -11.29
C PHE A 166 5.49 -7.34 -12.73
N GLN A 167 4.22 -7.69 -12.93
CA GLN A 167 3.68 -8.02 -14.26
C GLN A 167 3.14 -6.78 -15.00
N LEU A 168 2.98 -5.65 -14.30
CA LEU A 168 2.42 -4.42 -14.85
C LEU A 168 3.52 -3.51 -15.39
N LYS A 169 3.48 -3.22 -16.69
CA LYS A 169 4.42 -2.28 -17.34
C LYS A 169 4.35 -0.89 -16.73
N ASP A 170 3.14 -0.46 -16.33
CA ASP A 170 2.89 0.86 -15.76
C ASP A 170 3.43 1.01 -14.32
N ALA A 171 3.66 -0.10 -13.61
CA ALA A 171 4.27 -0.11 -12.28
C ALA A 171 5.80 -0.21 -12.33
N ALA A 172 6.34 -0.85 -13.35
CA ALA A 172 7.76 -1.20 -13.47
C ALA A 172 8.74 -0.01 -13.27
N PRO A 173 8.43 1.24 -13.68
CA PRO A 173 9.33 2.36 -13.48
C PRO A 173 9.51 2.79 -12.02
N TYR A 174 8.63 2.39 -11.11
CA TYR A 174 8.52 2.99 -9.77
C TYR A 174 9.16 2.16 -8.65
N PHE A 175 9.76 1.01 -8.96
CA PHE A 175 10.51 0.21 -7.99
C PHE A 175 11.61 -0.61 -8.67
N GLN A 176 12.66 -0.93 -7.92
CA GLN A 176 13.81 -1.67 -8.44
C GLN A 176 13.89 -3.09 -7.88
N ARG A 177 13.22 -3.36 -6.75
CA ARG A 177 13.26 -4.66 -6.07
C ARG A 177 11.91 -5.01 -5.47
N GLY A 178 11.64 -6.30 -5.32
CA GLY A 178 10.47 -6.79 -4.61
C GLY A 178 10.78 -8.01 -3.74
N ILE A 179 10.09 -8.06 -2.61
CA ILE A 179 10.14 -9.16 -1.66
C ILE A 179 8.73 -9.74 -1.52
N VAL A 180 8.57 -10.99 -1.87
CA VAL A 180 7.32 -11.73 -1.77
C VAL A 180 7.41 -12.69 -0.59
N LEU A 181 6.62 -12.44 0.45
CA LEU A 181 6.56 -13.29 1.62
C LEU A 181 5.23 -14.07 1.61
N SER A 182 5.30 -15.40 1.45
CA SER A 182 4.13 -16.29 1.51
C SER A 182 2.99 -15.91 0.55
N GLY A 183 3.30 -15.28 -0.57
CA GLY A 183 2.32 -14.80 -1.56
C GLY A 183 2.46 -15.47 -2.93
N ALA A 184 3.45 -16.34 -3.09
CA ALA A 184 3.65 -17.04 -4.35
C ALA A 184 2.52 -18.06 -4.58
N ARG A 185 1.84 -17.96 -5.73
CA ARG A 185 1.00 -19.02 -6.25
C ARG A 185 1.80 -19.76 -7.31
N SER A 186 1.88 -21.08 -7.20
CA SER A 186 2.30 -21.90 -8.33
C SER A 186 1.13 -22.00 -9.31
N ASP A 187 1.42 -21.97 -10.60
CA ASP A 187 0.42 -22.15 -11.68
C ASP A 187 -0.28 -23.52 -11.61
N GLU A 188 0.21 -24.41 -10.77
CA GLU A 188 -0.34 -25.77 -10.54
C GLU A 188 -1.48 -25.81 -9.49
N ALA A 189 -1.87 -24.67 -8.92
CA ALA A 189 -2.85 -24.62 -7.84
C ALA A 189 -4.31 -24.49 -8.32
N TYR A 190 -4.61 -24.69 -9.63
CA TYR A 190 -5.97 -24.71 -10.20
C TYR A 190 -6.15 -25.79 -11.25
#